data_2f5d4e05e1621cc340017531af276692
#
_entry.id   2f5d4e05e1621cc340017531af276692
#
_cell.length_a   1.000
_cell.length_b   1.000
_cell.length_c   1.000
_cell.angle_alpha   90.00
_cell.angle_beta   90.00
_cell.angle_gamma   90.00
#
_symmetry.space_group_name_H-M   'P 1'
#
loop_
_entity.id
_entity.type
_entity.pdbx_description
1 polymer ?
#
loop_
_entity_poly.entity_id
_entity_poly.type
_entity_poly.pdbx_seq_one_letter_code
_entity_poly.pdbx_strand_id
1 'polypeptide(L)'
;MKPHDPAQLVPHPSSGLKVCLSTGRIFDTDGLEVGIQTSDTYVRVIRRATATCSPVTWYAHRLVWEAANGPIPEGMQIDHLDCDAGNNALSNLDLVTPQENRARQAERNIARYGCRSHYCKLTPEQAVAIRDSVDTVPSRVWAKRLGVAPRTVNQIRTGQTWAHLPGVRAAKVRPKKT
;
A
#
# COMPACT_ATOMS: atom_id res chain seq x y z
N MET A 1 18.68 -17.89 3.11
CA MET A 1 18.37 -17.50 1.73
C MET A 1 18.25 -18.76 0.88
N LYS A 2 17.11 -19.00 0.22
CA LYS A 2 17.02 -20.12 -0.73
C LYS A 2 17.86 -19.76 -1.96
N PRO A 3 18.76 -20.65 -2.43
CA PRO A 3 19.48 -20.42 -3.66
C PRO A 3 18.47 -20.32 -4.82
N HIS A 4 18.65 -19.34 -5.71
CA HIS A 4 17.85 -19.28 -6.92
C HIS A 4 18.39 -20.33 -7.90
N ASP A 5 17.50 -20.98 -8.61
CA ASP A 5 17.89 -21.85 -9.72
C ASP A 5 18.20 -20.96 -10.94
N PRO A 6 19.46 -20.92 -11.42
CA PRO A 6 19.81 -20.10 -12.58
C PRO A 6 19.05 -20.50 -13.86
N ALA A 7 18.48 -21.70 -13.93
CA ALA A 7 17.64 -22.14 -15.04
C ALA A 7 16.25 -21.44 -15.09
N GLN A 8 15.86 -20.74 -14.02
CA GLN A 8 14.57 -20.04 -13.93
C GLN A 8 14.67 -18.52 -14.17
N LEU A 9 15.82 -18.02 -14.62
CA LEU A 9 15.98 -16.59 -14.92
C LEU A 9 15.44 -16.26 -16.31
N VAL A 10 14.48 -15.35 -16.36
CA VAL A 10 13.87 -14.85 -17.60
C VAL A 10 14.51 -13.51 -17.96
N PRO A 11 15.02 -13.33 -19.19
CA PRO A 11 15.57 -12.05 -19.62
C PRO A 11 14.46 -11.01 -19.77
N HIS A 12 14.69 -9.81 -19.23
CA HIS A 12 13.80 -8.68 -19.47
C HIS A 12 14.08 -8.04 -20.84
N PRO A 13 13.04 -7.80 -21.67
CA PRO A 13 13.23 -7.49 -23.11
C PRO A 13 13.99 -6.19 -23.39
N SER A 14 13.95 -5.20 -22.52
CA SER A 14 14.52 -3.86 -22.79
C SER A 14 15.62 -3.40 -21.82
N SER A 15 15.79 -4.03 -20.66
CA SER A 15 16.74 -3.54 -19.64
C SER A 15 18.08 -4.26 -19.62
N GLY A 16 18.20 -5.42 -20.31
CA GLY A 16 19.36 -6.31 -20.24
C GLY A 16 19.52 -7.02 -18.87
N LEU A 17 18.50 -6.92 -18.01
CA LEU A 17 18.44 -7.59 -16.71
C LEU A 17 17.77 -8.97 -16.86
N LYS A 18 18.00 -9.85 -15.89
CA LYS A 18 17.31 -11.12 -15.76
C LYS A 18 16.48 -11.12 -14.48
N VAL A 19 15.32 -11.72 -14.52
CA VAL A 19 14.40 -11.77 -13.39
C VAL A 19 14.07 -13.19 -12.99
N CYS A 20 13.97 -13.48 -11.71
CA CYS A 20 13.46 -14.72 -11.19
C CYS A 20 11.96 -14.55 -10.89
N LEU A 21 11.09 -15.15 -11.69
CA LEU A 21 9.64 -14.98 -11.56
C LEU A 21 9.07 -15.49 -10.24
N SER A 22 9.66 -16.58 -9.71
CA SER A 22 9.18 -17.20 -8.47
C SER A 22 9.54 -16.43 -7.19
N THR A 23 10.62 -15.63 -7.24
CA THR A 23 11.10 -14.88 -6.05
C THR A 23 11.04 -13.38 -6.21
N GLY A 24 10.87 -12.89 -7.44
CA GLY A 24 10.89 -11.46 -7.76
C GLY A 24 12.28 -10.81 -7.68
N ARG A 25 13.36 -11.62 -7.61
CA ARG A 25 14.74 -11.12 -7.54
C ARG A 25 15.25 -10.78 -8.93
N ILE A 26 16.09 -9.76 -8.99
CA ILE A 26 16.63 -9.21 -10.24
C ILE A 26 18.13 -9.45 -10.28
N PHE A 27 18.64 -9.81 -11.46
CA PHE A 27 20.04 -10.14 -11.70
C PHE A 27 20.55 -9.34 -12.91
N ASP A 28 21.82 -9.00 -12.90
CA ASP A 28 22.49 -8.41 -14.06
C ASP A 28 22.90 -9.47 -15.09
N THR A 29 23.63 -9.04 -16.13
CA THR A 29 24.14 -9.91 -17.19
C THR A 29 25.11 -10.95 -16.65
N ASP A 30 25.87 -10.64 -15.61
CA ASP A 30 26.88 -11.47 -15.00
C ASP A 30 26.30 -12.44 -13.95
N GLY A 31 24.97 -12.35 -13.71
CA GLY A 31 24.26 -13.20 -12.76
C GLY A 31 24.36 -12.70 -11.32
N LEU A 32 24.85 -11.47 -11.11
CA LEU A 32 24.88 -10.87 -9.79
C LEU A 32 23.52 -10.29 -9.44
N GLU A 33 23.03 -10.57 -8.23
CA GLU A 33 21.78 -9.98 -7.77
C GLU A 33 21.91 -8.47 -7.60
N VAL A 34 20.97 -7.74 -8.21
CA VAL A 34 20.90 -6.29 -8.19
C VAL A 34 19.53 -5.84 -7.68
N GLY A 35 19.52 -4.77 -6.94
CA GLY A 35 18.30 -4.17 -6.41
C GLY A 35 18.53 -3.65 -5.01
N ILE A 36 18.05 -2.47 -4.75
CA ILE A 36 18.12 -1.82 -3.45
C ILE A 36 16.70 -1.65 -2.95
N GLN A 37 16.39 -2.27 -1.83
CA GLN A 37 15.18 -1.97 -1.09
C GLN A 37 15.41 -0.66 -0.33
N THR A 38 14.66 0.37 -0.68
CA THR A 38 14.70 1.64 0.05
C THR A 38 13.71 1.61 1.21
N SER A 39 13.87 2.56 2.16
CA SER A 39 12.97 2.73 3.31
C SER A 39 11.49 2.86 2.93
N ASP A 40 11.20 3.19 1.68
CA ASP A 40 9.85 3.40 1.14
C ASP A 40 9.22 2.15 0.54
N THR A 41 9.81 0.96 0.81
CA THR A 41 9.22 -0.34 0.51
C THR A 41 9.48 -0.94 -0.87
N TYR A 42 9.64 -0.15 -1.94
CA TYR A 42 9.85 -0.71 -3.28
C TYR A 42 11.30 -1.10 -3.55
N VAL A 43 11.52 -2.29 -4.13
CA VAL A 43 12.84 -2.69 -4.65
C VAL A 43 13.10 -1.97 -5.97
N ARG A 44 14.21 -1.24 -6.06
CA ARG A 44 14.63 -0.48 -7.23
C ARG A 44 15.97 -0.98 -7.75
N VAL A 45 16.11 -1.01 -9.05
CA VAL A 45 17.39 -1.21 -9.74
C VAL A 45 17.79 0.12 -10.39
N ILE A 46 18.96 0.61 -10.00
CA ILE A 46 19.48 1.90 -10.49
C ILE A 46 20.76 1.61 -11.30
N ARG A 47 20.75 1.96 -12.57
CA ARG A 47 21.95 1.84 -13.42
C ARG A 47 22.27 3.18 -14.08
N ARG A 48 23.58 3.44 -14.21
CA ARG A 48 24.11 4.56 -15.00
C ARG A 48 24.87 3.96 -16.17
N ALA A 49 24.58 4.41 -17.38
CA ALA A 49 25.32 3.98 -18.57
C ALA A 49 26.75 4.56 -18.55
N THR A 50 26.92 5.80 -18.07
CA THR A 50 28.21 6.49 -17.87
C THR A 50 28.13 7.39 -16.65
N ALA A 51 29.28 7.90 -16.19
CA ALA A 51 29.33 8.83 -15.06
C ALA A 51 28.59 10.17 -15.31
N THR A 52 28.39 10.53 -16.57
CA THR A 52 27.76 11.78 -17.03
C THR A 52 26.27 11.62 -17.38
N CYS A 53 25.77 10.38 -17.51
CA CYS A 53 24.36 10.12 -17.82
C CYS A 53 23.50 10.10 -16.54
N SER A 54 22.28 10.61 -16.65
CA SER A 54 21.29 10.46 -15.60
C SER A 54 21.00 8.98 -15.33
N PRO A 55 20.87 8.56 -14.07
CA PRO A 55 20.59 7.17 -13.73
C PRO A 55 19.19 6.80 -14.22
N VAL A 56 19.09 5.62 -14.81
CA VAL A 56 17.79 5.01 -15.12
C VAL A 56 17.38 4.14 -13.92
N THR A 57 16.16 4.32 -13.47
CA THR A 57 15.61 3.58 -12.33
C THR A 57 14.46 2.71 -12.81
N TRP A 58 14.56 1.42 -12.50
CA TRP A 58 13.49 0.45 -12.71
C TRP A 58 12.94 -0.04 -11.37
N TYR A 59 11.66 -0.34 -11.32
CA TYR A 59 11.02 -0.98 -10.18
C TYR A 59 10.95 -2.50 -10.41
N ALA A 60 11.35 -3.30 -9.42
CA ALA A 60 11.44 -4.75 -9.55
C ALA A 60 10.10 -5.40 -9.96
N HIS A 61 8.98 -5.00 -9.33
CA HIS A 61 7.65 -5.51 -9.68
C HIS A 61 7.29 -5.29 -11.16
N ARG A 62 7.69 -4.16 -11.74
CA ARG A 62 7.45 -3.87 -13.17
C ARG A 62 8.32 -4.78 -14.05
N LEU A 63 9.61 -4.91 -13.73
CA LEU A 63 10.53 -5.79 -14.47
C LEU A 63 10.04 -7.24 -14.47
N VAL A 64 9.60 -7.73 -13.32
CA VAL A 64 9.07 -9.10 -13.18
C VAL A 64 7.80 -9.28 -14.00
N TRP A 65 6.87 -8.34 -13.90
CA TRP A 65 5.63 -8.39 -14.69
C TRP A 65 5.90 -8.35 -16.19
N GLU A 66 6.71 -7.39 -16.64
CA GLU A 66 7.00 -7.18 -18.06
C GLU A 66 7.76 -8.35 -18.68
N ALA A 67 8.64 -9.01 -17.92
CA ALA A 67 9.35 -10.20 -18.39
C ALA A 67 8.42 -11.41 -18.59
N ALA A 68 7.34 -11.50 -17.82
CA ALA A 68 6.39 -12.61 -17.89
C ALA A 68 5.23 -12.36 -18.85
N ASN A 69 4.71 -11.13 -18.89
CA ASN A 69 3.42 -10.80 -19.55
C ASN A 69 3.57 -9.78 -20.69
N GLY A 70 4.77 -9.24 -20.88
CA GLY A 70 5.00 -8.14 -21.82
C GLY A 70 4.72 -6.75 -21.22
N PRO A 71 4.74 -5.70 -22.04
CA PRO A 71 4.66 -4.32 -21.56
C PRO A 71 3.37 -4.03 -20.81
N ILE A 72 3.49 -3.27 -19.73
CA ILE A 72 2.34 -2.83 -18.93
C ILE A 72 1.54 -1.82 -19.76
N PRO A 73 0.22 -2.06 -20.01
CA PRO A 73 -0.62 -1.13 -20.75
C PRO A 73 -0.65 0.26 -20.12
N GLU A 74 -0.82 1.29 -20.95
CA GLU A 74 -0.93 2.66 -20.47
C GLU A 74 -2.09 2.83 -19.50
N GLY A 75 -1.85 3.55 -18.42
CA GLY A 75 -2.85 3.79 -17.37
C GLY A 75 -3.03 2.64 -16.38
N MET A 76 -2.43 1.46 -16.59
CA MET A 76 -2.49 0.35 -15.66
C MET A 76 -1.38 0.39 -14.62
N GLN A 77 -1.62 -0.24 -13.49
CA GLN A 77 -0.70 -0.33 -12.34
C GLN A 77 -0.49 -1.79 -11.92
N ILE A 78 0.66 -2.08 -11.33
CA ILE A 78 0.91 -3.36 -10.67
C ILE A 78 0.62 -3.20 -9.18
N ASP A 79 -0.23 -4.07 -8.65
CA ASP A 79 -0.57 -4.17 -7.23
C ASP A 79 0.11 -5.40 -6.60
N HIS A 80 0.49 -5.30 -5.33
CA HIS A 80 0.99 -6.41 -4.52
C HIS A 80 -0.16 -7.01 -3.71
N LEU A 81 -0.49 -8.27 -3.95
CA LEU A 81 -1.65 -8.93 -3.34
C LEU A 81 -1.53 -9.03 -1.82
N ASP A 82 -0.33 -9.26 -1.29
CA ASP A 82 -0.04 -9.36 0.14
C ASP A 82 0.24 -8.01 0.84
N CYS A 83 0.23 -6.89 0.09
CA CYS A 83 0.60 -5.55 0.57
C CYS A 83 2.07 -5.38 0.96
N ASP A 84 2.94 -6.32 0.63
CA ASP A 84 4.39 -6.20 0.80
C ASP A 84 5.05 -5.83 -0.54
N ALA A 85 5.42 -4.58 -0.68
CA ALA A 85 6.09 -4.07 -1.88
C ALA A 85 7.52 -4.59 -2.06
N GLY A 86 8.06 -5.33 -1.08
CA GLY A 86 9.30 -6.08 -1.18
C GLY A 86 9.13 -7.45 -1.82
N ASN A 87 7.94 -8.02 -1.76
CA ASN A 87 7.62 -9.32 -2.35
C ASN A 87 7.21 -9.19 -3.82
N ASN A 88 8.19 -9.24 -4.71
CA ASN A 88 8.00 -9.07 -6.15
C ASN A 88 7.82 -10.39 -6.92
N ALA A 89 7.53 -11.51 -6.24
CA ALA A 89 7.19 -12.77 -6.91
C ALA A 89 6.00 -12.56 -7.86
N LEU A 90 6.05 -13.12 -9.07
CA LEU A 90 5.00 -12.93 -10.07
C LEU A 90 3.61 -13.35 -9.56
N SER A 91 3.55 -14.42 -8.77
CA SER A 91 2.31 -14.90 -8.14
C SER A 91 1.67 -13.92 -7.15
N ASN A 92 2.44 -12.92 -6.68
CA ASN A 92 2.00 -11.86 -5.78
C ASN A 92 1.66 -10.56 -6.51
N LEU A 93 1.83 -10.49 -7.82
CA LEU A 93 1.59 -9.29 -8.62
C LEU A 93 0.29 -9.41 -9.41
N ASP A 94 -0.45 -8.32 -9.49
CA ASP A 94 -1.68 -8.23 -10.27
C ASP A 94 -1.74 -6.91 -11.05
N LEU A 95 -2.29 -6.97 -12.28
CA LEU A 95 -2.46 -5.82 -13.15
C LEU A 95 -3.85 -5.22 -12.92
N VAL A 96 -3.88 -4.00 -12.44
CA VAL A 96 -5.13 -3.33 -12.03
C VAL A 96 -5.23 -1.92 -12.60
N THR A 97 -6.44 -1.42 -12.70
CA THR A 97 -6.68 0.01 -12.95
C THR A 97 -6.34 0.83 -11.70
N PRO A 98 -6.02 2.13 -11.84
CA PRO A 98 -5.83 3.03 -10.69
C PRO A 98 -7.04 3.12 -9.77
N GLN A 99 -8.24 2.90 -10.29
CA GLN A 99 -9.48 2.90 -9.52
C GLN A 99 -9.58 1.64 -8.64
N GLU A 100 -9.34 0.47 -9.23
CA GLU A 100 -9.31 -0.81 -8.50
C GLU A 100 -8.23 -0.84 -7.43
N ASN A 101 -7.01 -0.35 -7.77
CA ASN A 101 -5.92 -0.28 -6.80
C ASN A 101 -6.29 0.58 -5.59
N ARG A 102 -6.92 1.74 -5.82
CA ARG A 102 -7.42 2.60 -4.73
C ARG A 102 -8.54 1.93 -3.93
N ALA A 103 -9.43 1.19 -4.57
CA ALA A 103 -10.51 0.47 -3.89
C ALA A 103 -9.92 -0.64 -2.99
N ARG A 104 -9.04 -1.47 -3.52
CA ARG A 104 -8.34 -2.52 -2.76
C ARG A 104 -7.55 -1.94 -1.58
N GLN A 105 -6.84 -0.83 -1.81
CA GLN A 105 -6.10 -0.14 -0.73
C GLN A 105 -7.04 0.39 0.36
N ALA A 106 -8.21 0.91 -0.01
CA ALA A 106 -9.21 1.37 0.95
C ALA A 106 -9.78 0.22 1.79
N GLU A 107 -10.06 -0.92 1.16
CA GLU A 107 -10.53 -2.14 1.86
C GLU A 107 -9.47 -2.69 2.83
N ARG A 108 -8.22 -2.78 2.39
CA ARG A 108 -7.08 -3.21 3.21
C ARG A 108 -6.88 -2.29 4.42
N ASN A 109 -7.01 -0.98 4.22
CA ASN A 109 -6.91 -0.01 5.30
C ASN A 109 -8.07 -0.13 6.29
N ILE A 110 -9.29 -0.40 5.82
CA ILE A 110 -10.43 -0.67 6.69
C ILE A 110 -10.18 -1.94 7.51
N ALA A 111 -9.72 -3.02 6.89
CA ALA A 111 -9.43 -4.26 7.58
C ALA A 111 -8.31 -4.12 8.62
N ARG A 112 -7.24 -3.38 8.29
CA ARG A 112 -6.05 -3.24 9.15
C ARG A 112 -6.21 -2.18 10.23
N TYR A 113 -6.82 -1.05 9.90
CA TYR A 113 -6.88 0.14 10.76
C TYR A 113 -8.31 0.55 11.12
N GLY A 114 -9.31 -0.15 10.61
CA GLY A 114 -10.71 0.22 10.79
C GLY A 114 -11.09 1.54 10.10
N CYS A 115 -10.25 2.06 9.22
CA CYS A 115 -10.49 3.29 8.47
C CYS A 115 -9.87 3.24 7.08
N ARG A 116 -10.31 4.12 6.17
CA ARG A 116 -9.84 4.16 4.78
C ARG A 116 -8.44 4.75 4.58
N SER A 117 -7.77 5.18 5.63
CA SER A 117 -6.47 5.84 5.55
C SER A 117 -5.45 5.17 6.46
N HIS A 118 -4.25 4.91 5.94
CA HIS A 118 -3.11 4.42 6.72
C HIS A 118 -2.58 5.46 7.74
N TYR A 119 -3.04 6.73 7.63
CA TYR A 119 -2.76 7.77 8.62
C TYR A 119 -3.72 7.77 9.80
N CYS A 120 -4.59 6.76 9.94
CA CYS A 120 -5.47 6.64 11.10
C CYS A 120 -4.65 6.48 12.37
N LYS A 121 -4.78 7.47 13.28
CA LYS A 121 -4.13 7.46 14.59
C LYS A 121 -4.88 6.65 15.64
N LEU A 122 -6.05 6.13 15.30
CA LEU A 122 -6.96 5.45 16.23
C LEU A 122 -7.22 4.02 15.80
N THR A 123 -7.33 3.12 16.77
CA THR A 123 -7.76 1.74 16.54
C THR A 123 -9.30 1.62 16.56
N PRO A 124 -9.87 0.52 16.00
CA PRO A 124 -11.30 0.24 16.09
C PRO A 124 -11.82 0.23 17.53
N GLU A 125 -11.07 -0.36 18.46
CA GLU A 125 -11.42 -0.47 19.87
C GLU A 125 -11.49 0.91 20.53
N GLN A 126 -10.54 1.79 20.20
CA GLN A 126 -10.55 3.18 20.66
C GLN A 126 -11.76 3.96 20.11
N ALA A 127 -12.14 3.71 18.87
CA ALA A 127 -13.31 4.34 18.27
C ALA A 127 -14.61 3.88 18.93
N VAL A 128 -14.72 2.59 19.26
CA VAL A 128 -15.85 2.03 20.04
C VAL A 128 -15.89 2.66 21.43
N ALA A 129 -14.78 2.68 22.15
CA ALA A 129 -14.70 3.28 23.48
C ALA A 129 -15.09 4.76 23.51
N ILE A 130 -14.71 5.52 22.47
CA ILE A 130 -15.14 6.92 22.29
C ILE A 130 -16.67 7.03 22.16
N ARG A 131 -17.33 6.13 21.45
CA ARG A 131 -18.78 6.11 21.27
C ARG A 131 -19.51 5.75 22.54
N ASP A 132 -19.08 4.67 23.19
CA ASP A 132 -19.72 4.14 24.39
C ASP A 132 -19.63 5.12 25.56
N SER A 133 -18.64 6.01 25.53
CA SER A 133 -18.42 7.03 26.56
C SER A 133 -18.98 8.43 26.19
N VAL A 134 -19.93 8.52 25.24
CA VAL A 134 -20.43 9.82 24.75
C VAL A 134 -21.03 10.69 25.88
N ASP A 135 -21.72 10.08 26.82
CA ASP A 135 -22.39 10.76 27.93
C ASP A 135 -21.52 10.89 29.19
N THR A 136 -20.40 10.18 29.27
CA THR A 136 -19.57 10.09 30.47
C THR A 136 -18.23 10.79 30.38
N VAL A 137 -17.63 10.84 29.19
CA VAL A 137 -16.30 11.42 29.00
C VAL A 137 -16.35 12.53 27.94
N PRO A 138 -15.98 13.79 28.27
CA PRO A 138 -15.96 14.88 27.31
C PRO A 138 -15.00 14.64 26.14
N SER A 139 -15.35 15.11 24.92
CA SER A 139 -14.54 14.96 23.72
C SER A 139 -13.11 15.51 23.87
N ARG A 140 -12.93 16.57 24.67
CA ARG A 140 -11.60 17.15 24.96
C ARG A 140 -10.70 16.20 25.74
N VAL A 141 -11.26 15.39 26.62
CA VAL A 141 -10.51 14.41 27.42
C VAL A 141 -9.98 13.29 26.51
N TRP A 142 -10.83 12.74 25.64
CA TRP A 142 -10.42 11.76 24.65
C TRP A 142 -9.39 12.33 23.68
N ALA A 143 -9.60 13.56 23.20
CA ALA A 143 -8.69 14.23 22.29
C ALA A 143 -7.27 14.34 22.86
N LYS A 144 -7.17 14.76 24.14
CA LYS A 144 -5.88 14.85 24.86
C LYS A 144 -5.25 13.48 25.09
N ARG A 145 -6.05 12.48 25.52
CA ARG A 145 -5.57 11.11 25.79
C ARG A 145 -4.99 10.42 24.53
N LEU A 146 -5.60 10.63 23.38
CA LEU A 146 -5.27 9.95 22.13
C LEU A 146 -4.44 10.79 21.14
N GLY A 147 -4.09 12.02 21.51
CA GLY A 147 -3.30 12.91 20.65
C GLY A 147 -4.02 13.31 19.35
N VAL A 148 -5.34 13.41 19.35
CA VAL A 148 -6.16 13.77 18.19
C VAL A 148 -6.94 15.08 18.43
N ALA A 149 -7.45 15.68 17.35
CA ALA A 149 -8.28 16.87 17.50
C ALA A 149 -9.66 16.54 18.11
N PRO A 150 -10.26 17.42 18.95
CA PRO A 150 -11.61 17.22 19.47
C PRO A 150 -12.67 17.00 18.40
N ARG A 151 -12.48 17.61 17.21
CA ARG A 151 -13.33 17.39 16.04
C ARG A 151 -13.35 15.94 15.60
N THR A 152 -12.20 15.25 15.63
CA THR A 152 -12.09 13.83 15.27
C THR A 152 -12.94 12.97 16.22
N VAL A 153 -12.87 13.23 17.53
CA VAL A 153 -13.70 12.55 18.53
C VAL A 153 -15.19 12.77 18.26
N ASN A 154 -15.60 13.98 17.94
CA ASN A 154 -17.00 14.29 17.60
C ASN A 154 -17.47 13.61 16.31
N GLN A 155 -16.61 13.54 15.29
CA GLN A 155 -16.91 12.82 14.04
C GLN A 155 -17.12 11.33 14.26
N ILE A 156 -16.36 10.71 15.17
CA ILE A 156 -16.53 9.31 15.58
C ILE A 156 -17.88 9.14 16.30
N ARG A 157 -18.22 10.01 17.22
CA ARG A 157 -19.48 9.98 17.99
C ARG A 157 -20.71 10.17 17.13
N THR A 158 -20.61 10.99 16.10
CA THR A 158 -21.70 11.25 15.16
C THR A 158 -21.79 10.22 14.03
N GLY A 159 -20.81 9.31 13.93
CA GLY A 159 -20.76 8.31 12.86
C GLY A 159 -20.33 8.88 11.51
N GLN A 160 -19.81 10.11 11.44
CA GLN A 160 -19.25 10.67 10.20
C GLN A 160 -17.97 9.93 9.77
N THR A 161 -17.22 9.43 10.75
CA THR A 161 -16.08 8.53 10.55
C THR A 161 -16.32 7.25 11.31
N TRP A 162 -15.68 6.15 10.89
CA TRP A 162 -15.83 4.84 11.51
C TRP A 162 -17.27 4.27 11.44
N ALA A 163 -18.04 4.66 10.43
CA ALA A 163 -19.45 4.28 10.25
C ALA A 163 -19.67 2.75 10.10
N HIS A 164 -18.62 2.01 9.71
CA HIS A 164 -18.64 0.56 9.54
C HIS A 164 -18.58 -0.22 10.86
N LEU A 165 -18.22 0.42 11.97
CA LEU A 165 -18.18 -0.25 13.27
C LEU A 165 -19.59 -0.42 13.85
N PRO A 166 -19.88 -1.55 14.54
CA PRO A 166 -21.19 -1.77 15.19
C PRO A 166 -21.43 -0.70 16.27
N GLY A 167 -22.69 -0.39 16.55
CA GLY A 167 -23.11 0.56 17.59
C GLY A 167 -23.22 2.01 17.17
N VAL A 168 -23.12 2.33 15.88
CA VAL A 168 -23.31 3.70 15.40
C VAL A 168 -24.76 4.12 15.52
N ARG A 169 -25.06 5.12 16.36
CA ARG A 169 -26.32 5.87 16.22
C ARG A 169 -26.27 6.61 14.89
N ALA A 170 -27.25 6.37 14.02
CA ALA A 170 -27.39 7.11 12.77
C ALA A 170 -27.26 8.60 13.05
N ALA A 171 -26.33 9.27 12.38
CA ALA A 171 -26.14 10.71 12.54
C ALA A 171 -27.47 11.39 12.28
N LYS A 172 -27.99 12.16 13.25
CA LYS A 172 -29.10 13.07 13.02
C LYS A 172 -28.64 14.04 11.94
N VAL A 173 -29.11 13.83 10.71
CA VAL A 173 -28.87 14.75 9.60
C VAL A 173 -29.53 16.07 10.02
N ARG A 174 -28.71 17.06 10.37
CA ARG A 174 -29.23 18.42 10.55
C ARG A 174 -29.72 18.89 9.19
N PRO A 175 -30.98 19.29 9.05
CA PRO A 175 -31.47 19.88 7.81
C PRO A 175 -30.59 21.09 7.48
N LYS A 176 -30.17 21.22 6.23
CA LYS A 176 -29.49 22.41 5.74
C LYS A 176 -30.44 23.58 5.99
N LYS A 177 -29.99 24.61 6.71
CA LYS A 177 -30.69 25.87 6.75
C LYS A 177 -30.76 26.44 5.33
N THR A 178 -31.95 26.48 4.76
CA THR A 178 -32.29 27.25 3.56
C THR A 178 -32.10 28.74 3.84
#